data_87be142c19652e2ece8b83a81829c00d
#
_entry.id   87be142c19652e2ece8b83a81829c00d
#
_cell.length_a   1.000
_cell.length_b   1.000
_cell.length_c   1.000
_cell.angle_alpha   90.00
_cell.angle_beta   90.00
_cell.angle_gamma   90.00
#
_symmetry.space_group_name_H-M   'P 1'
#
loop_
_entity.id
_entity.type
_entity.pdbx_description
1 polymer ?
#
loop_
_entity_poly.entity_id
_entity_poly.type
_entity_poly.pdbx_seq_one_letter_code
_entity_poly.pdbx_strand_id
1 'polypeptide(L)'
;MPDTEQQLLSMTGEAAVLVQRGRATFANAEAREILGQDCVGKRVAALFGETISGVQASSFLAQVRLREQPYLVRIARLGQEQVFFLRSQEDAPAVMNQPFLSSLRSSLMTVELAADRMRDLAEEAGSAPLLENLRSLTRSQYQIRRLLDNASLILEQSQGGIVCAARTFDLSRLCSSALEALSRMLPGISFPDRCGEGILVHADPRLIKILLLNLLSNAVRHGEGCSRISLSLLQTGQNVVLGVDDDGCGIREEELPRVFDRYRYTYRLDQMNAGPGLGLTAVRMIAQRHGGSLLLESRAGQGTTVRVSLPRPKPEQLRVPEEDALFDGKEFLTGLADCLPAGCFGEKWLD
;
A
#
# COMPACT_ATOMS: atom_id res chain seq x y z
N MET A 1 -30.05 -19.65 -24.95
CA MET A 1 -28.72 -19.64 -25.56
C MET A 1 -27.80 -18.93 -24.59
N PRO A 2 -26.62 -19.41 -24.30
CA PRO A 2 -25.70 -18.63 -23.48
C PRO A 2 -25.42 -17.32 -24.22
N ASP A 3 -25.44 -16.21 -23.45
CA ASP A 3 -25.16 -14.87 -23.95
C ASP A 3 -23.78 -14.86 -24.58
N THR A 4 -23.59 -14.10 -25.66
CA THR A 4 -22.30 -13.98 -26.38
C THR A 4 -21.14 -13.64 -25.41
N GLU A 5 -21.44 -12.88 -24.36
CA GLU A 5 -20.51 -12.50 -23.30
C GLU A 5 -20.05 -13.71 -22.47
N GLN A 6 -20.94 -14.63 -22.10
CA GLN A 6 -20.60 -15.85 -21.37
C GLN A 6 -19.74 -16.81 -22.21
N GLN A 7 -19.99 -16.87 -23.52
CA GLN A 7 -19.15 -17.64 -24.42
C GLN A 7 -17.74 -17.08 -24.53
N LEU A 8 -17.59 -15.76 -24.66
CA LEU A 8 -16.29 -15.11 -24.67
C LEU A 8 -15.52 -15.34 -23.35
N LEU A 9 -16.19 -15.19 -22.20
CA LEU A 9 -15.56 -15.44 -20.91
C LEU A 9 -15.17 -16.91 -20.69
N SER A 10 -15.89 -17.86 -21.30
CA SER A 10 -15.54 -19.28 -21.26
C SER A 10 -14.28 -19.61 -22.08
N MET A 11 -13.93 -18.77 -23.05
CA MET A 11 -12.74 -18.94 -23.90
C MET A 11 -11.51 -18.21 -23.37
N THR A 12 -11.65 -17.36 -22.33
CA THR A 12 -10.52 -16.73 -21.68
C THR A 12 -9.80 -17.75 -20.81
N GLY A 13 -8.49 -17.84 -20.90
CA GLY A 13 -7.67 -18.67 -19.99
C GLY A 13 -7.53 -18.11 -18.57
N GLU A 14 -8.24 -17.03 -18.23
CA GLU A 14 -8.28 -16.43 -16.89
C GLU A 14 -9.58 -16.81 -16.20
N ALA A 15 -9.52 -17.06 -14.90
CA ALA A 15 -10.70 -17.29 -14.07
C ALA A 15 -11.60 -16.04 -14.07
N ALA A 16 -12.83 -16.15 -14.57
CA ALA A 16 -13.74 -15.03 -14.76
C ALA A 16 -15.13 -15.29 -14.17
N VAL A 17 -15.68 -14.26 -13.47
CA VAL A 17 -17.02 -14.27 -12.90
C VAL A 17 -17.80 -13.05 -13.39
N LEU A 18 -18.98 -13.27 -13.95
CA LEU A 18 -19.91 -12.21 -14.32
C LEU A 18 -20.82 -11.89 -13.12
N VAL A 19 -20.97 -10.61 -12.83
CA VAL A 19 -21.73 -10.12 -11.70
C VAL A 19 -22.79 -9.13 -12.16
N GLN A 20 -24.04 -9.39 -11.78
CA GLN A 20 -25.18 -8.49 -11.96
C GLN A 20 -25.84 -8.20 -10.61
N ARG A 21 -26.13 -6.94 -10.34
CA ARG A 21 -26.80 -6.49 -9.12
C ARG A 21 -26.19 -7.08 -7.84
N GLY A 22 -24.84 -7.16 -7.81
CA GLY A 22 -24.09 -7.65 -6.66
C GLY A 22 -24.14 -9.17 -6.45
N ARG A 23 -24.57 -9.95 -7.46
CA ARG A 23 -24.57 -11.43 -7.43
C ARG A 23 -23.84 -11.99 -8.64
N ALA A 24 -23.12 -13.08 -8.43
CA ALA A 24 -22.49 -13.85 -9.51
C ALA A 24 -23.59 -14.50 -10.37
N THR A 25 -23.63 -14.17 -11.66
CA THR A 25 -24.60 -14.74 -12.62
C THR A 25 -23.97 -15.80 -13.50
N PHE A 26 -22.64 -15.75 -13.68
CA PHE A 26 -21.88 -16.73 -14.42
C PHE A 26 -20.46 -16.84 -13.85
N ALA A 27 -19.86 -18.02 -13.92
CA ALA A 27 -18.45 -18.28 -13.63
C ALA A 27 -17.92 -19.33 -14.63
N ASN A 28 -16.75 -19.09 -15.23
CA ASN A 28 -16.11 -20.06 -16.09
C ASN A 28 -15.51 -21.23 -15.28
N ALA A 29 -14.94 -22.22 -15.95
CA ALA A 29 -14.41 -23.43 -15.31
C ALA A 29 -13.32 -23.10 -14.28
N GLU A 30 -12.38 -22.23 -14.65
CA GLU A 30 -11.26 -21.78 -13.83
C GLU A 30 -11.76 -21.05 -12.58
N ALA A 31 -12.77 -20.18 -12.72
CA ALA A 31 -13.34 -19.48 -11.57
C ALA A 31 -14.08 -20.42 -10.60
N ARG A 32 -14.73 -21.46 -11.14
CA ARG A 32 -15.40 -22.47 -10.30
C ARG A 32 -14.44 -23.37 -9.54
N GLU A 33 -13.25 -23.63 -10.08
CA GLU A 33 -12.19 -24.33 -9.34
C GLU A 33 -11.73 -23.51 -8.11
N ILE A 34 -11.61 -22.21 -8.26
CA ILE A 34 -11.15 -21.30 -7.21
C ILE A 34 -12.26 -21.05 -6.17
N LEU A 35 -13.46 -20.70 -6.62
CA LEU A 35 -14.58 -20.23 -5.77
C LEU A 35 -15.48 -21.35 -5.27
N GLY A 36 -15.47 -22.51 -5.93
CA GLY A 36 -16.36 -23.61 -5.73
C GLY A 36 -17.48 -23.67 -6.78
N GLN A 37 -17.99 -24.87 -7.04
CA GLN A 37 -19.01 -25.14 -8.07
C GLN A 37 -20.33 -24.38 -7.82
N ASP A 38 -20.62 -24.06 -6.57
CA ASP A 38 -21.82 -23.37 -6.11
C ASP A 38 -21.67 -21.83 -6.01
N CYS A 39 -20.66 -21.24 -6.66
CA CYS A 39 -20.40 -19.80 -6.59
C CYS A 39 -21.45 -18.95 -7.31
N VAL A 40 -22.12 -19.49 -8.35
CA VAL A 40 -23.17 -18.79 -9.09
C VAL A 40 -24.42 -18.59 -8.20
N GLY A 41 -25.01 -17.40 -8.24
CA GLY A 41 -26.13 -16.98 -7.39
C GLY A 41 -25.72 -16.36 -6.05
N LYS A 42 -24.50 -16.57 -5.58
CA LYS A 42 -23.98 -15.96 -4.34
C LYS A 42 -23.76 -14.47 -4.49
N ARG A 43 -23.83 -13.74 -3.37
CA ARG A 43 -23.48 -12.30 -3.32
C ARG A 43 -21.98 -12.11 -3.44
N VAL A 44 -21.56 -11.02 -4.07
CA VAL A 44 -20.15 -10.64 -4.19
C VAL A 44 -19.47 -10.56 -2.82
N ALA A 45 -20.14 -10.01 -1.82
CA ALA A 45 -19.63 -9.95 -0.45
C ALA A 45 -19.33 -11.33 0.15
N ALA A 46 -20.13 -12.34 -0.19
CA ALA A 46 -19.92 -13.72 0.29
C ALA A 46 -18.77 -14.44 -0.44
N LEU A 47 -18.47 -14.06 -1.68
CA LEU A 47 -17.41 -14.65 -2.49
C LEU A 47 -16.06 -13.95 -2.28
N PHE A 48 -16.05 -12.62 -2.13
CA PHE A 48 -14.87 -11.79 -2.18
C PHE A 48 -14.67 -10.88 -0.95
N GLY A 49 -15.58 -10.92 0.00
CA GLY A 49 -15.57 -10.04 1.17
C GLY A 49 -16.34 -8.72 0.98
N GLU A 50 -16.69 -8.07 2.08
CA GLU A 50 -17.52 -6.86 2.07
C GLU A 50 -16.82 -5.63 1.46
N THR A 51 -15.51 -5.61 1.48
CA THR A 51 -14.69 -4.49 0.94
C THR A 51 -14.93 -4.26 -0.56
N ILE A 52 -15.31 -5.31 -1.29
CA ILE A 52 -15.59 -5.26 -2.73
C ILE A 52 -17.07 -4.99 -3.02
N SER A 53 -17.96 -5.21 -2.03
CA SER A 53 -19.38 -4.97 -2.20
C SER A 53 -19.67 -3.48 -2.24
N GLY A 54 -20.24 -2.99 -3.35
CA GLY A 54 -20.64 -1.58 -3.50
C GLY A 54 -19.70 -0.70 -4.30
N VAL A 55 -18.61 -1.25 -4.85
CA VAL A 55 -17.72 -0.49 -5.74
C VAL A 55 -18.44 -0.14 -7.05
N GLN A 56 -18.51 1.16 -7.36
CA GLN A 56 -19.15 1.69 -8.57
C GLN A 56 -18.15 2.12 -9.65
N ALA A 57 -16.84 1.97 -9.41
CA ALA A 57 -15.81 2.34 -10.37
C ALA A 57 -15.91 1.51 -11.66
N SER A 58 -15.52 2.11 -12.79
CA SER A 58 -15.51 1.45 -14.10
C SER A 58 -14.46 0.34 -14.19
N SER A 59 -13.37 0.44 -13.44
CA SER A 59 -12.38 -0.63 -13.26
C SER A 59 -11.67 -0.45 -11.92
N PHE A 60 -11.37 -1.54 -11.24
CA PHE A 60 -10.55 -1.54 -10.02
C PHE A 60 -9.87 -2.88 -9.80
N LEU A 61 -8.89 -2.87 -8.92
CA LEU A 61 -8.09 -4.02 -8.56
C LEU A 61 -8.21 -4.25 -7.05
N ALA A 62 -8.60 -5.46 -6.67
CA ALA A 62 -8.72 -5.86 -5.29
C ALA A 62 -7.88 -7.10 -5.04
N GLN A 63 -7.44 -7.26 -3.80
CA GLN A 63 -6.87 -8.49 -3.35
C GLN A 63 -7.77 -9.13 -2.32
N VAL A 64 -8.00 -10.43 -2.51
CA VAL A 64 -8.82 -11.25 -1.63
C VAL A 64 -8.07 -12.53 -1.24
N ARG A 65 -8.39 -13.06 -0.09
CA ARG A 65 -8.02 -14.43 0.28
C ARG A 65 -9.17 -15.38 -0.05
N LEU A 66 -8.89 -16.33 -0.94
CA LEU A 66 -9.83 -17.38 -1.30
C LEU A 66 -9.20 -18.72 -0.94
N ARG A 67 -9.86 -19.50 -0.07
CA ARG A 67 -9.32 -20.79 0.42
C ARG A 67 -7.88 -20.72 0.92
N GLU A 68 -7.58 -19.67 1.72
CA GLU A 68 -6.27 -19.39 2.30
C GLU A 68 -5.18 -18.95 1.30
N GLN A 69 -5.47 -18.91 0.01
CA GLN A 69 -4.56 -18.45 -1.03
C GLN A 69 -4.85 -17.00 -1.45
N PRO A 70 -3.83 -16.19 -1.73
CA PRO A 70 -4.01 -14.83 -2.18
C PRO A 70 -4.34 -14.80 -3.67
N TYR A 71 -5.43 -14.11 -4.01
CA TYR A 71 -5.85 -13.84 -5.39
C TYR A 71 -5.94 -12.34 -5.63
N LEU A 72 -5.52 -11.95 -6.81
CA LEU A 72 -5.76 -10.63 -7.36
C LEU A 72 -7.06 -10.68 -8.14
N VAL A 73 -7.99 -9.79 -7.81
CA VAL A 73 -9.29 -9.66 -8.49
C VAL A 73 -9.30 -8.33 -9.23
N ARG A 74 -9.28 -8.40 -10.54
CA ARG A 74 -9.51 -7.24 -11.40
C ARG A 74 -11.00 -7.18 -11.75
N ILE A 75 -11.60 -6.03 -11.60
CA ILE A 75 -13.00 -5.82 -11.95
C ILE A 75 -13.05 -4.85 -13.13
N ALA A 76 -13.73 -5.29 -14.18
CA ALA A 76 -14.02 -4.48 -15.36
C ALA A 76 -15.54 -4.35 -15.51
N ARG A 77 -16.01 -3.19 -15.99
CA ARG A 77 -17.42 -2.95 -16.26
C ARG A 77 -17.74 -3.23 -17.72
N LEU A 78 -18.72 -4.09 -17.95
CA LEU A 78 -19.26 -4.41 -19.27
C LEU A 78 -20.73 -3.97 -19.31
N GLY A 79 -21.01 -2.77 -19.82
CA GLY A 79 -22.35 -2.20 -19.81
C GLY A 79 -22.88 -1.99 -18.38
N GLN A 80 -23.94 -2.73 -18.02
CA GLN A 80 -24.51 -2.73 -16.65
C GLN A 80 -23.99 -3.85 -15.77
N GLU A 81 -23.12 -4.70 -16.29
CA GLU A 81 -22.54 -5.84 -15.61
C GLU A 81 -21.10 -5.56 -15.18
N GLN A 82 -20.62 -6.35 -14.25
CA GLN A 82 -19.22 -6.32 -13.81
C GLN A 82 -18.59 -7.69 -14.06
N VAL A 83 -17.39 -7.72 -14.63
CA VAL A 83 -16.61 -8.94 -14.80
C VAL A 83 -15.46 -8.92 -13.81
N PHE A 84 -15.37 -9.98 -13.02
CA PHE A 84 -14.32 -10.20 -12.03
C PHE A 84 -13.34 -11.22 -12.59
N PHE A 85 -12.12 -10.81 -12.87
CA PHE A 85 -11.03 -11.68 -13.27
C PHE A 85 -10.17 -12.01 -12.06
N LEU A 86 -9.92 -13.30 -11.81
CA LEU A 86 -9.15 -13.78 -10.68
C LEU A 86 -7.80 -14.33 -11.18
N ARG A 87 -6.71 -13.89 -10.56
CA ARG A 87 -5.38 -14.40 -10.84
C ARG A 87 -4.71 -14.85 -9.55
N SER A 88 -4.23 -16.10 -9.53
CA SER A 88 -3.38 -16.59 -8.44
C SER A 88 -2.05 -15.86 -8.44
N GLN A 89 -1.52 -15.60 -7.26
CA GLN A 89 -0.17 -15.06 -7.11
C GLN A 89 0.80 -16.17 -6.72
N GLU A 90 1.56 -16.61 -7.69
CA GLU A 90 2.71 -17.47 -7.44
C GLU A 90 3.85 -16.65 -6.82
N ASP A 91 4.46 -17.18 -5.77
CA ASP A 91 5.64 -16.58 -5.15
C ASP A 91 6.82 -16.62 -6.13
N ALA A 92 7.40 -15.44 -6.41
CA ALA A 92 8.62 -15.36 -7.21
C ALA A 92 9.81 -15.95 -6.43
N PRO A 93 10.76 -16.61 -7.11
CA PRO A 93 11.94 -17.16 -6.47
C PRO A 93 12.73 -16.05 -5.75
N ALA A 94 13.09 -16.28 -4.50
CA ALA A 94 13.84 -15.34 -3.68
C ALA A 94 15.31 -15.28 -4.16
N VAL A 95 15.65 -14.24 -4.90
CA VAL A 95 17.04 -13.90 -5.25
C VAL A 95 17.77 -13.28 -4.05
N MET A 96 17.03 -12.71 -3.09
CA MET A 96 17.57 -12.12 -1.87
C MET A 96 17.40 -13.07 -0.67
N ASN A 97 18.39 -13.07 0.22
CA ASN A 97 18.34 -13.81 1.49
C ASN A 97 18.66 -12.87 2.67
N GLN A 98 18.35 -13.32 3.90
CA GLN A 98 18.56 -12.51 5.12
C GLN A 98 20.02 -12.09 5.32
N PRO A 99 21.05 -12.94 5.12
CA PRO A 99 22.45 -12.53 5.23
C PRO A 99 22.81 -11.39 4.28
N PHE A 100 22.32 -11.42 3.04
CA PHE A 100 22.56 -10.36 2.06
C PHE A 100 21.93 -9.03 2.50
N LEU A 101 20.67 -9.02 2.92
CA LEU A 101 20.01 -7.81 3.43
C LEU A 101 20.69 -7.26 4.69
N SER A 102 21.14 -8.14 5.58
CA SER A 102 21.89 -7.75 6.80
C SER A 102 23.23 -7.11 6.45
N SER A 103 23.94 -7.63 5.45
CA SER A 103 25.21 -7.04 4.96
C SER A 103 24.98 -5.66 4.36
N LEU A 104 23.91 -5.48 3.57
CA LEU A 104 23.56 -4.17 3.01
C LEU A 104 23.20 -3.16 4.10
N ARG A 105 22.44 -3.58 5.13
CA ARG A 105 22.13 -2.71 6.27
C ARG A 105 23.38 -2.27 7.02
N SER A 106 24.33 -3.19 7.23
CA SER A 106 25.61 -2.88 7.89
C SER A 106 26.43 -1.87 7.08
N SER A 107 26.48 -2.06 5.75
CA SER A 107 27.17 -1.13 4.86
C SER A 107 26.49 0.26 4.86
N LEU A 108 25.15 0.30 4.83
CA LEU A 108 24.40 1.54 4.91
C LEU A 108 24.67 2.29 6.23
N MET A 109 24.72 1.58 7.35
CA MET A 109 25.04 2.16 8.66
C MET A 109 26.43 2.82 8.67
N THR A 110 27.39 2.21 8.00
CA THR A 110 28.74 2.81 7.86
C THR A 110 28.70 4.10 7.06
N VAL A 111 27.90 4.13 5.98
CA VAL A 111 27.72 5.34 5.14
C VAL A 111 26.98 6.43 5.93
N GLU A 112 25.96 6.07 6.72
CA GLU A 112 25.24 7.01 7.59
C GLU A 112 26.20 7.67 8.60
N LEU A 113 27.02 6.89 9.30
CA LEU A 113 27.97 7.39 10.28
C LEU A 113 29.01 8.34 9.64
N ALA A 114 29.49 8.00 8.44
CA ALA A 114 30.41 8.86 7.70
C ALA A 114 29.74 10.18 7.27
N ALA A 115 28.50 10.12 6.82
CA ALA A 115 27.75 11.31 6.41
C ALA A 115 27.46 12.25 7.59
N ASP A 116 27.11 11.70 8.76
CA ASP A 116 26.89 12.51 9.98
C ASP A 116 28.19 13.23 10.37
N ARG A 117 29.31 12.53 10.38
CA ARG A 117 30.61 13.13 10.68
C ARG A 117 31.02 14.21 9.66
N MET A 118 30.72 14.00 8.37
CA MET A 118 30.94 15.01 7.34
C MET A 118 30.01 16.22 7.52
N ARG A 119 28.82 16.03 8.05
CA ARG A 119 27.89 17.13 8.35
C ARG A 119 28.43 18.02 9.45
N ASP A 120 28.90 17.43 10.56
CA ASP A 120 29.52 18.19 11.67
C ASP A 120 30.65 19.06 11.15
N LEU A 121 31.56 18.49 10.34
CA LEU A 121 32.69 19.23 9.73
C LEU A 121 32.22 20.32 8.75
N ALA A 122 31.12 20.07 8.01
CA ALA A 122 30.60 21.06 7.06
C ALA A 122 29.92 22.24 7.79
N GLU A 123 29.29 21.99 8.93
CA GLU A 123 28.72 23.01 9.80
C GLU A 123 29.80 23.86 10.46
N GLU A 124 30.84 23.22 11.02
CA GLU A 124 32.00 23.93 11.57
C GLU A 124 32.69 24.80 10.51
N ALA A 125 32.78 24.34 9.27
CA ALA A 125 33.36 25.06 8.16
C ALA A 125 32.42 26.13 7.54
N GLY A 126 31.12 26.16 7.92
CA GLY A 126 30.13 27.07 7.34
C GLY A 126 29.88 26.86 5.84
N SER A 127 30.11 25.64 5.32
CA SER A 127 30.03 25.35 3.89
C SER A 127 28.63 24.98 3.42
N ALA A 128 27.85 25.97 3.01
CA ALA A 128 26.48 25.75 2.51
C ALA A 128 26.39 24.76 1.32
N PRO A 129 27.32 24.80 0.30
CA PRO A 129 27.27 23.81 -0.79
C PRO A 129 27.52 22.37 -0.34
N LEU A 130 28.37 22.17 0.68
CA LEU A 130 28.65 20.85 1.22
C LEU A 130 27.44 20.32 2.00
N LEU A 131 26.77 21.17 2.78
CA LEU A 131 25.57 20.82 3.50
C LEU A 131 24.41 20.44 2.55
N GLU A 132 24.27 21.11 1.42
CA GLU A 132 23.26 20.76 0.41
C GLU A 132 23.54 19.37 -0.21
N ASN A 133 24.79 19.08 -0.55
CA ASN A 133 25.17 17.75 -1.04
C ASN A 133 24.93 16.66 0.02
N LEU A 134 25.21 16.95 1.28
CA LEU A 134 24.95 16.02 2.39
C LEU A 134 23.47 15.77 2.62
N ARG A 135 22.60 16.77 2.46
CA ARG A 135 21.14 16.56 2.50
C ARG A 135 20.68 15.60 1.39
N SER A 136 21.22 15.75 0.18
CA SER A 136 20.93 14.86 -0.93
C SER A 136 21.45 13.43 -0.67
N LEU A 137 22.63 13.29 -0.10
CA LEU A 137 23.18 12.00 0.33
C LEU A 137 22.31 11.35 1.41
N THR A 138 21.93 12.11 2.44
CA THR A 138 21.06 11.63 3.52
C THR A 138 19.71 11.17 2.97
N ARG A 139 19.09 11.92 2.06
CA ARG A 139 17.87 11.48 1.38
C ARG A 139 18.07 10.11 0.71
N SER A 140 19.18 9.94 -0.03
CA SER A 140 19.47 8.67 -0.72
C SER A 140 19.65 7.50 0.28
N GLN A 141 20.27 7.75 1.43
CA GLN A 141 20.40 6.76 2.51
C GLN A 141 19.04 6.31 3.03
N TYR A 142 18.11 7.25 3.29
CA TYR A 142 16.74 6.93 3.71
C TYR A 142 15.97 6.16 2.63
N GLN A 143 16.18 6.48 1.35
CA GLN A 143 15.59 5.71 0.24
C GLN A 143 16.07 4.25 0.23
N ILE A 144 17.39 4.03 0.37
CA ILE A 144 17.97 2.68 0.44
C ILE A 144 17.43 1.94 1.68
N ARG A 145 17.34 2.58 2.85
CA ARG A 145 16.77 2.00 4.07
C ARG A 145 15.33 1.54 3.83
N ARG A 146 14.48 2.39 3.25
CA ARG A 146 13.10 2.05 2.90
C ARG A 146 13.01 0.83 1.99
N LEU A 147 13.88 0.76 0.98
CA LEU A 147 13.95 -0.40 0.08
C LEU A 147 14.31 -1.68 0.83
N LEU A 148 15.30 -1.62 1.72
CA LEU A 148 15.73 -2.74 2.55
C LEU A 148 14.62 -3.20 3.50
N ASP A 149 13.85 -2.28 4.09
CA ASP A 149 12.76 -2.60 4.99
C ASP A 149 11.60 -3.28 4.25
N ASN A 150 11.20 -2.76 3.10
CA ASN A 150 10.19 -3.38 2.24
C ASN A 150 10.64 -4.76 1.72
N ALA A 151 11.91 -4.89 1.31
CA ALA A 151 12.47 -6.16 0.84
C ALA A 151 12.53 -7.22 1.96
N SER A 152 12.85 -6.80 3.19
CA SER A 152 12.87 -7.69 4.36
C SER A 152 11.48 -8.24 4.69
N LEU A 153 10.43 -7.39 4.65
CA LEU A 153 9.06 -7.84 4.84
C LEU A 153 8.64 -8.89 3.80
N ILE A 154 9.03 -8.67 2.54
CA ILE A 154 8.73 -9.60 1.45
C ILE A 154 9.44 -10.94 1.68
N LEU A 155 10.69 -10.89 2.13
CA LEU A 155 11.48 -12.09 2.44
C LEU A 155 10.92 -12.85 3.64
N GLU A 156 10.59 -12.14 4.74
CA GLU A 156 9.95 -12.74 5.93
C GLU A 156 8.67 -13.48 5.56
N GLN A 157 7.84 -12.87 4.69
CA GLN A 157 6.60 -13.52 4.22
C GLN A 157 6.88 -14.83 3.47
N SER A 158 7.95 -14.89 2.66
CA SER A 158 8.29 -16.11 1.91
C SER A 158 8.91 -17.21 2.77
N GLN A 159 9.43 -16.88 3.96
CA GLN A 159 10.14 -17.79 4.87
C GLN A 159 9.30 -18.30 6.05
N GLY A 160 8.00 -18.14 6.04
CA GLY A 160 7.12 -18.63 7.10
C GLY A 160 6.14 -17.57 7.64
N GLY A 161 6.16 -16.39 7.05
CA GLY A 161 5.24 -15.30 7.36
C GLY A 161 5.85 -14.21 8.25
N ILE A 162 5.30 -13.01 8.11
CA ILE A 162 5.71 -11.83 8.88
C ILE A 162 5.31 -12.04 10.36
N VAL A 163 6.24 -11.84 11.27
CA VAL A 163 5.94 -11.81 12.71
C VAL A 163 5.08 -10.58 13.01
N CYS A 164 3.91 -10.79 13.61
CA CYS A 164 2.93 -9.75 13.91
C CYS A 164 2.71 -9.67 15.43
N ALA A 165 3.08 -8.55 16.02
CA ALA A 165 2.83 -8.21 17.43
C ALA A 165 1.60 -7.27 17.52
N ALA A 166 0.41 -7.85 17.30
CA ALA A 166 -0.83 -7.07 17.28
C ALA A 166 -1.18 -6.55 18.68
N ARG A 167 -1.53 -5.27 18.77
CA ARG A 167 -2.09 -4.60 19.94
C ARG A 167 -3.18 -3.62 19.53
N THR A 168 -4.01 -3.20 20.49
CA THR A 168 -5.03 -2.19 20.23
C THR A 168 -4.42 -0.79 20.37
N PHE A 169 -4.64 0.05 19.36
CA PHE A 169 -4.20 1.44 19.36
C PHE A 169 -5.16 2.33 18.55
N ASP A 170 -5.03 3.64 18.73
CA ASP A 170 -5.84 4.64 18.02
C ASP A 170 -5.23 4.91 16.63
N LEU A 171 -5.91 4.41 15.58
CA LEU A 171 -5.50 4.61 14.20
C LEU A 171 -5.78 6.05 13.72
N SER A 172 -6.84 6.71 14.25
CA SER A 172 -7.13 8.09 13.88
C SER A 172 -6.01 9.04 14.29
N ARG A 173 -5.47 8.89 15.49
CA ARG A 173 -4.32 9.69 15.96
C ARG A 173 -3.06 9.47 15.10
N LEU A 174 -2.79 8.22 14.72
CA LEU A 174 -1.67 7.90 13.82
C LEU A 174 -1.85 8.57 12.45
N CYS A 175 -3.05 8.53 11.86
CA CYS A 175 -3.35 9.16 10.58
C CYS A 175 -3.23 10.69 10.66
N SER A 176 -3.83 11.32 11.66
CA SER A 176 -3.80 12.77 11.85
C SER A 176 -2.37 13.28 12.02
N SER A 177 -1.55 12.59 12.84
CA SER A 177 -0.14 12.95 13.03
C SER A 177 0.66 12.90 11.71
N ALA A 178 0.38 11.91 10.86
CA ALA A 178 1.03 11.81 9.54
C ALA A 178 0.64 12.98 8.62
N LEU A 179 -0.66 13.36 8.59
CA LEU A 179 -1.14 14.48 7.77
C LEU A 179 -0.59 15.83 8.26
N GLU A 180 -0.52 16.04 9.57
CA GLU A 180 0.09 17.23 10.14
C GLU A 180 1.57 17.38 9.78
N ALA A 181 2.33 16.28 9.83
CA ALA A 181 3.73 16.29 9.45
C ALA A 181 3.89 16.58 7.95
N LEU A 182 3.09 15.93 7.08
CA LEU A 182 3.11 16.16 5.64
C LEU A 182 2.72 17.59 5.27
N SER A 183 1.72 18.17 5.90
CA SER A 183 1.27 19.54 5.61
C SER A 183 2.37 20.59 5.89
N ARG A 184 3.22 20.33 6.89
CA ARG A 184 4.39 21.18 7.19
C ARG A 184 5.52 20.99 6.17
N MET A 185 5.73 19.76 5.67
CA MET A 185 6.81 19.43 4.74
C MET A 185 6.48 19.75 3.28
N LEU A 186 5.20 19.69 2.92
CA LEU A 186 4.69 19.85 1.55
C LEU A 186 3.57 20.91 1.48
N PRO A 187 3.87 22.20 1.70
CA PRO A 187 2.85 23.24 1.79
C PRO A 187 2.08 23.49 0.49
N GLY A 188 2.54 22.93 -0.64
CA GLY A 188 1.83 22.98 -1.93
C GLY A 188 0.71 21.97 -2.10
N ILE A 189 0.54 21.02 -1.18
CA ILE A 189 -0.47 19.97 -1.22
C ILE A 189 -1.42 20.13 -0.03
N SER A 190 -2.71 20.01 -0.26
CA SER A 190 -3.73 20.01 0.78
C SER A 190 -3.89 18.60 1.35
N PHE A 191 -3.93 18.48 2.68
CA PHE A 191 -4.06 17.21 3.39
C PHE A 191 -5.33 17.18 4.28
N PRO A 192 -6.53 17.05 3.70
CA PRO A 192 -7.77 16.98 4.49
C PRO A 192 -7.81 15.69 5.32
N ASP A 193 -8.01 15.85 6.62
CA ASP A 193 -8.24 14.75 7.55
C ASP A 193 -9.73 14.39 7.61
N ARG A 194 -10.07 13.16 7.26
CA ARG A 194 -11.41 12.59 7.33
C ARG A 194 -11.43 11.33 8.19
N CYS A 195 -10.48 11.20 9.11
CA CYS A 195 -10.32 10.00 9.92
C CYS A 195 -11.29 9.94 11.11
N GLY A 196 -11.84 11.10 11.54
CA GLY A 196 -12.60 11.17 12.78
C GLY A 196 -11.68 10.97 14.00
N GLU A 197 -12.27 10.65 15.16
CA GLU A 197 -11.53 10.48 16.41
C GLU A 197 -11.85 9.12 17.06
N GLY A 198 -10.89 8.59 17.82
CA GLY A 198 -11.06 7.40 18.65
C GLY A 198 -11.33 6.11 17.87
N ILE A 199 -10.86 6.00 16.64
CA ILE A 199 -11.03 4.79 15.83
C ILE A 199 -9.92 3.81 16.15
N LEU A 200 -10.27 2.78 16.93
CA LEU A 200 -9.34 1.75 17.39
C LEU A 200 -9.24 0.59 16.38
N VAL A 201 -8.02 0.07 16.24
CA VAL A 201 -7.73 -1.17 15.50
C VAL A 201 -6.92 -2.13 16.36
N HIS A 202 -7.03 -3.43 16.07
CA HIS A 202 -6.16 -4.45 16.68
C HIS A 202 -5.17 -4.95 15.64
N ALA A 203 -3.99 -4.37 15.61
CA ALA A 203 -2.98 -4.57 14.59
C ALA A 203 -1.56 -4.37 15.16
N ASP A 204 -0.54 -4.73 14.41
CA ASP A 204 0.84 -4.40 14.72
C ASP A 204 1.15 -2.95 14.30
N PRO A 205 1.39 -2.01 15.24
CA PRO A 205 1.59 -0.61 14.90
C PRO A 205 2.78 -0.37 13.98
N ARG A 206 3.86 -1.15 14.12
CA ARG A 206 5.04 -1.06 13.27
C ARG A 206 4.67 -1.35 11.80
N LEU A 207 3.92 -2.41 11.57
CA LEU A 207 3.48 -2.80 10.22
C LEU A 207 2.48 -1.79 9.66
N ILE A 208 1.56 -1.27 10.49
CA ILE A 208 0.60 -0.26 10.04
C ILE A 208 1.28 1.07 9.68
N LYS A 209 2.31 1.48 10.42
CA LYS A 209 3.15 2.63 10.06
C LYS A 209 3.79 2.45 8.68
N ILE A 210 4.41 1.29 8.42
CA ILE A 210 5.01 0.97 7.11
C ILE A 210 3.94 1.01 6.01
N LEU A 211 2.77 0.43 6.25
CA LEU A 211 1.65 0.44 5.31
C LEU A 211 1.22 1.88 4.98
N LEU A 212 0.95 2.69 6.00
CA LEU A 212 0.48 4.07 5.83
C LEU A 212 1.50 4.92 5.07
N LEU A 213 2.78 4.85 5.45
CA LEU A 213 3.85 5.61 4.79
C LEU A 213 4.06 5.17 3.33
N ASN A 214 3.92 3.88 3.01
CA ASN A 214 3.96 3.43 1.61
C ASN A 214 2.79 3.97 0.79
N LEU A 215 1.58 4.02 1.36
CA LEU A 215 0.41 4.60 0.68
C LEU A 215 0.57 6.11 0.45
N LEU A 216 0.95 6.85 1.48
CA LEU A 216 1.18 8.30 1.41
C LEU A 216 2.30 8.65 0.43
N SER A 217 3.41 7.91 0.49
CA SER A 217 4.52 8.10 -0.45
C SER A 217 4.09 7.87 -1.90
N ASN A 218 3.25 6.87 -2.16
CA ASN A 218 2.73 6.63 -3.51
C ASN A 218 1.83 7.78 -3.97
N ALA A 219 0.93 8.27 -3.12
CA ALA A 219 0.05 9.38 -3.43
C ALA A 219 0.83 10.66 -3.75
N VAL A 220 1.86 11.01 -2.96
CA VAL A 220 2.70 12.18 -3.21
C VAL A 220 3.55 12.01 -4.48
N ARG A 221 4.14 10.83 -4.68
CA ARG A 221 5.09 10.58 -5.76
C ARG A 221 4.47 10.48 -7.14
N HIS A 222 3.34 9.81 -7.22
CA HIS A 222 2.62 9.57 -8.48
C HIS A 222 1.53 10.60 -8.75
N GLY A 223 1.41 11.57 -7.86
CA GLY A 223 0.49 12.67 -7.97
C GLY A 223 1.06 13.83 -8.79
N GLU A 224 1.64 13.63 -9.99
CA GLU A 224 1.97 14.76 -10.86
C GLU A 224 0.73 15.65 -11.04
N GLY A 225 0.83 16.93 -10.61
CA GLY A 225 -0.30 17.85 -10.56
C GLY A 225 -1.26 17.63 -9.39
N CYS A 226 -0.93 16.74 -8.44
CA CYS A 226 -1.74 16.51 -7.25
C CYS A 226 -1.80 17.77 -6.38
N SER A 227 -3.02 18.19 -6.06
CA SER A 227 -3.28 19.33 -5.18
C SER A 227 -3.82 18.88 -3.82
N ARG A 228 -4.29 17.64 -3.71
CA ARG A 228 -4.95 17.13 -2.52
C ARG A 228 -4.70 15.64 -2.30
N ILE A 229 -4.29 15.29 -1.09
CA ILE A 229 -4.20 13.91 -0.60
C ILE A 229 -5.00 13.82 0.70
N SER A 230 -6.00 12.95 0.77
CA SER A 230 -6.83 12.79 1.97
C SER A 230 -6.71 11.40 2.57
N LEU A 231 -6.77 11.33 3.90
CA LEU A 231 -6.97 10.10 4.65
C LEU A 231 -8.41 10.04 5.16
N SER A 232 -8.97 8.85 5.14
CA SER A 232 -10.29 8.56 5.69
C SER A 232 -10.30 7.25 6.45
N LEU A 233 -11.08 7.19 7.53
CA LEU A 233 -11.34 5.97 8.28
C LEU A 233 -12.84 5.73 8.34
N LEU A 234 -13.26 4.55 7.90
CA LEU A 234 -14.66 4.15 7.93
C LEU A 234 -14.81 2.85 8.72
N GLN A 235 -15.65 2.87 9.74
CA GLN A 235 -16.00 1.65 10.48
C GLN A 235 -17.11 0.90 9.73
N THR A 236 -16.83 -0.34 9.33
CA THR A 236 -17.77 -1.20 8.59
C THR A 236 -17.81 -2.59 9.23
N GLY A 237 -18.90 -2.91 9.91
CA GLY A 237 -19.02 -4.19 10.61
C GLY A 237 -17.90 -4.43 11.62
N GLN A 238 -17.12 -5.48 11.39
CA GLN A 238 -15.97 -5.85 12.24
C GLN A 238 -14.63 -5.29 11.77
N ASN A 239 -14.63 -4.41 10.78
CA ASN A 239 -13.43 -3.83 10.20
C ASN A 239 -13.43 -2.31 10.29
N VAL A 240 -12.23 -1.74 10.22
CA VAL A 240 -11.96 -0.35 9.89
C VAL A 240 -11.36 -0.32 8.50
N VAL A 241 -11.89 0.49 7.62
CA VAL A 241 -11.34 0.74 6.28
C VAL A 241 -10.57 2.04 6.29
N LEU A 242 -9.25 1.94 6.12
CA LEU A 242 -8.36 3.08 5.88
C LEU A 242 -8.37 3.39 4.39
N GLY A 243 -8.75 4.61 4.03
CA GLY A 243 -8.71 5.14 2.66
C GLY A 243 -7.61 6.20 2.50
N VAL A 244 -6.87 6.11 1.40
CA VAL A 244 -5.93 7.14 0.93
C VAL A 244 -6.39 7.54 -0.45
N ASP A 245 -6.76 8.80 -0.63
CA ASP A 245 -7.27 9.34 -1.90
C ASP A 245 -6.36 10.48 -2.37
N ASP A 246 -5.90 10.44 -3.61
CA ASP A 246 -5.19 11.52 -4.29
C ASP A 246 -5.95 11.98 -5.54
N ASP A 247 -5.78 13.25 -5.92
CA ASP A 247 -6.31 13.84 -7.15
C ASP A 247 -5.24 13.94 -8.26
N GLY A 248 -4.25 13.07 -8.25
CA GLY A 248 -3.13 13.06 -9.17
C GLY A 248 -3.46 12.52 -10.57
N CYS A 249 -2.42 12.13 -11.32
CA CYS A 249 -2.57 11.67 -12.71
C CYS A 249 -3.33 10.34 -12.85
N GLY A 250 -3.54 9.59 -11.77
CA GLY A 250 -4.17 8.29 -11.81
C GLY A 250 -3.37 7.24 -12.57
N ILE A 251 -3.94 6.05 -12.72
CA ILE A 251 -3.31 4.89 -13.36
C ILE A 251 -4.14 4.50 -14.58
N ARG A 252 -3.47 4.24 -15.70
CA ARG A 252 -4.13 3.76 -16.91
C ARG A 252 -4.67 2.35 -16.71
N GLU A 253 -5.82 2.04 -17.30
CA GLU A 253 -6.47 0.73 -17.15
C GLU A 253 -5.56 -0.44 -17.53
N GLU A 254 -4.71 -0.25 -18.54
CA GLU A 254 -3.73 -1.23 -19.01
C GLU A 254 -2.62 -1.53 -17.99
N GLU A 255 -2.33 -0.58 -17.10
CA GLU A 255 -1.29 -0.67 -16.08
C GLU A 255 -1.81 -1.25 -14.75
N LEU A 256 -3.11 -1.11 -14.47
CA LEU A 256 -3.74 -1.60 -13.24
C LEU A 256 -3.44 -3.06 -12.91
N PRO A 257 -3.49 -4.02 -13.85
CA PRO A 257 -3.16 -5.42 -13.56
C PRO A 257 -1.74 -5.64 -13.10
N ARG A 258 -0.84 -4.70 -13.42
CA ARG A 258 0.60 -4.80 -13.18
C ARG A 258 1.08 -4.03 -11.94
N VAL A 259 0.21 -3.24 -11.33
CA VAL A 259 0.57 -2.38 -10.17
C VAL A 259 1.07 -3.19 -8.97
N PHE A 260 0.67 -4.45 -8.86
CA PHE A 260 1.11 -5.36 -7.79
C PHE A 260 2.16 -6.37 -8.24
N ASP A 261 2.62 -6.33 -9.51
CA ASP A 261 3.69 -7.22 -9.97
C ASP A 261 5.01 -6.81 -9.31
N ARG A 262 5.65 -7.73 -8.61
CA ARG A 262 6.96 -7.54 -7.98
C ARG A 262 7.99 -7.19 -9.04
N TYR A 263 8.88 -6.22 -8.78
CA TYR A 263 10.04 -5.85 -9.62
C TYR A 263 9.73 -5.37 -11.04
N ARG A 264 8.49 -5.05 -11.37
CA ARG A 264 8.10 -4.73 -12.75
C ARG A 264 8.08 -3.25 -13.12
N TYR A 265 8.39 -2.36 -12.20
CA TYR A 265 8.77 -1.01 -12.62
C TYR A 265 10.16 -1.08 -13.24
N THR A 266 10.14 -1.59 -14.46
CA THR A 266 11.24 -1.74 -15.39
C THR A 266 11.89 -0.39 -15.57
N TYR A 267 13.20 -0.36 -15.44
CA TYR A 267 14.15 0.49 -16.11
C TYR A 267 13.62 1.15 -17.40
N ARG A 268 12.71 2.10 -17.26
CA ARG A 268 12.62 3.17 -18.23
C ARG A 268 13.68 4.15 -17.79
N LEU A 269 14.77 4.18 -18.53
CA LEU A 269 15.92 5.08 -18.34
C LEU A 269 15.51 6.57 -18.28
N ASP A 270 14.29 6.89 -18.70
CA ASP A 270 13.71 8.23 -18.75
C ASP A 270 13.00 8.63 -17.44
N GLN A 271 12.79 7.71 -16.50
CA GLN A 271 12.19 7.97 -15.19
C GLN A 271 13.12 7.53 -14.07
N MET A 272 14.17 8.34 -13.83
CA MET A 272 15.12 8.14 -12.72
C MET A 272 14.47 8.07 -11.31
N ASN A 273 13.15 8.24 -11.23
CA ASN A 273 12.36 8.22 -10.00
C ASN A 273 11.47 6.99 -9.81
N ALA A 274 11.45 6.03 -10.73
CA ALA A 274 10.64 4.83 -10.59
C ALA A 274 11.31 3.85 -9.60
N GLY A 275 10.84 3.77 -8.37
CA GLY A 275 11.30 2.79 -7.38
C GLY A 275 10.88 1.36 -7.77
N PRO A 276 11.47 0.31 -7.15
CA PRO A 276 11.35 -1.10 -7.54
C PRO A 276 9.97 -1.74 -7.33
N GLY A 277 8.89 -0.96 -7.11
CA GLY A 277 7.53 -1.49 -6.98
C GLY A 277 7.27 -2.31 -5.72
N LEU A 278 8.11 -2.19 -4.69
CA LEU A 278 7.98 -2.97 -3.46
C LEU A 278 6.93 -2.41 -2.48
N GLY A 279 6.59 -1.12 -2.57
CA GLY A 279 5.72 -0.43 -1.61
C GLY A 279 4.31 -1.01 -1.55
N LEU A 280 3.61 -1.09 -2.68
CA LEU A 280 2.25 -1.66 -2.72
C LEU A 280 2.25 -3.17 -2.45
N THR A 281 3.32 -3.88 -2.78
CA THR A 281 3.51 -5.28 -2.39
C THR A 281 3.58 -5.41 -0.87
N ALA A 282 4.37 -4.57 -0.19
CA ALA A 282 4.44 -4.53 1.28
C ALA A 282 3.08 -4.18 1.90
N VAL A 283 2.40 -3.14 1.41
CA VAL A 283 1.03 -2.77 1.85
C VAL A 283 0.09 -3.97 1.80
N ARG A 284 0.10 -4.66 0.70
CA ARG A 284 -0.73 -5.83 0.46
C ARG A 284 -0.44 -6.95 1.46
N MET A 285 0.83 -7.28 1.65
CA MET A 285 1.25 -8.34 2.57
C MET A 285 0.89 -8.00 4.02
N ILE A 286 1.06 -6.74 4.41
CA ILE A 286 0.68 -6.26 5.74
C ILE A 286 -0.83 -6.36 5.94
N ALA A 287 -1.64 -5.92 4.98
CA ALA A 287 -3.10 -6.03 5.05
C ALA A 287 -3.54 -7.50 5.24
N GLN A 288 -2.98 -8.42 4.43
CA GLN A 288 -3.25 -9.84 4.54
C GLN A 288 -2.83 -10.44 5.88
N ARG A 289 -1.66 -10.03 6.39
CA ARG A 289 -1.17 -10.52 7.68
C ARG A 289 -2.12 -10.20 8.83
N HIS A 290 -2.85 -9.08 8.70
CA HIS A 290 -3.89 -8.67 9.65
C HIS A 290 -5.28 -9.22 9.31
N GLY A 291 -5.42 -10.13 8.35
CA GLY A 291 -6.72 -10.68 7.93
C GLY A 291 -7.58 -9.69 7.13
N GLY A 292 -6.99 -8.58 6.71
CA GLY A 292 -7.64 -7.56 5.92
C GLY A 292 -7.50 -7.75 4.42
N SER A 293 -8.00 -6.80 3.66
CA SER A 293 -7.96 -6.75 2.21
C SER A 293 -7.52 -5.38 1.70
N LEU A 294 -7.04 -5.35 0.47
CA LEU A 294 -6.62 -4.14 -0.25
C LEU A 294 -7.50 -3.96 -1.48
N LEU A 295 -8.01 -2.76 -1.66
CA LEU A 295 -8.74 -2.31 -2.85
C LEU A 295 -8.03 -1.10 -3.43
N LEU A 296 -7.82 -1.09 -4.75
CA LEU A 296 -7.27 0.04 -5.49
C LEU A 296 -8.21 0.41 -6.62
N GLU A 297 -8.67 1.66 -6.61
CA GLU A 297 -9.48 2.29 -7.65
C GLU A 297 -8.68 3.42 -8.24
N SER A 298 -8.55 3.46 -9.56
CA SER A 298 -7.84 4.56 -10.23
C SER A 298 -8.37 4.76 -11.63
N ARG A 299 -8.32 6.00 -12.07
CA ARG A 299 -8.64 6.39 -13.45
C ARG A 299 -7.66 7.45 -13.91
N ALA A 300 -7.11 7.28 -15.09
CA ALA A 300 -6.19 8.24 -15.68
C ALA A 300 -6.80 9.67 -15.69
N GLY A 301 -6.06 10.62 -15.14
CA GLY A 301 -6.47 12.02 -14.99
C GLY A 301 -7.49 12.30 -13.85
N GLN A 302 -7.84 11.31 -13.03
CA GLN A 302 -8.82 11.49 -11.95
C GLN A 302 -8.28 11.08 -10.56
N GLY A 303 -6.99 10.70 -10.47
CA GLY A 303 -6.35 10.30 -9.24
C GLY A 303 -6.52 8.83 -8.90
N THR A 304 -6.11 8.48 -7.68
CA THR A 304 -6.12 7.12 -7.17
C THR A 304 -6.72 7.07 -5.77
N THR A 305 -7.50 6.05 -5.51
CA THR A 305 -8.01 5.70 -4.18
C THR A 305 -7.52 4.32 -3.80
N VAL A 306 -6.87 4.21 -2.65
CA VAL A 306 -6.47 2.92 -2.07
C VAL A 306 -7.19 2.73 -0.74
N ARG A 307 -7.89 1.60 -0.59
CA ARG A 307 -8.59 1.24 0.65
C ARG A 307 -8.00 -0.04 1.22
N VAL A 308 -7.72 -0.02 2.51
CA VAL A 308 -7.22 -1.18 3.27
C VAL A 308 -8.17 -1.47 4.41
N SER A 309 -8.69 -2.69 4.50
CA SER A 309 -9.46 -3.12 5.66
C SER A 309 -8.55 -3.68 6.73
N LEU A 310 -8.82 -3.32 7.99
CA LEU A 310 -8.12 -3.78 9.19
C LEU A 310 -9.14 -4.26 10.22
N PRO A 311 -8.82 -5.27 11.04
CA PRO A 311 -9.76 -5.77 12.04
C PRO A 311 -9.97 -4.74 13.16
N ARG A 312 -11.22 -4.60 13.60
CA ARG A 312 -11.56 -3.90 14.83
C ARG A 312 -11.16 -4.75 16.04
N PRO A 313 -10.80 -4.13 17.17
CA PRO A 313 -10.57 -4.87 18.40
C PRO A 313 -11.88 -5.54 18.85
N LYS A 314 -11.75 -6.78 19.29
CA LYS A 314 -12.85 -7.47 19.98
C LYS A 314 -13.06 -6.90 21.38
N PRO A 315 -14.23 -7.09 22.01
CA PRO A 315 -14.51 -6.56 23.35
C PRO A 315 -13.42 -6.90 24.38
N GLU A 316 -12.85 -8.10 24.34
CA GLU A 316 -11.77 -8.53 25.21
C GLU A 316 -10.42 -7.85 24.94
N GLN A 317 -10.24 -7.23 23.80
CA GLN A 317 -9.04 -6.53 23.36
C GLN A 317 -9.14 -5.01 23.58
N LEU A 318 -10.32 -4.51 23.95
CA LEU A 318 -10.57 -3.10 24.25
C LEU A 318 -9.93 -2.75 25.61
N ARG A 319 -8.61 -2.55 25.60
CA ARG A 319 -7.87 -1.91 26.70
C ARG A 319 -7.54 -0.50 26.29
N VAL A 320 -7.44 0.39 27.28
CA VAL A 320 -6.93 1.76 27.03
C VAL A 320 -5.53 1.60 26.45
N PRO A 321 -5.24 2.22 25.28
CA PRO A 321 -3.91 2.15 24.69
C PRO A 321 -2.88 2.66 25.69
N GLU A 322 -1.88 1.85 26.02
CA GLU A 322 -0.84 2.22 26.99
C GLU A 322 0.10 3.28 26.40
N GLU A 323 0.25 3.32 25.09
CA GLU A 323 1.07 4.29 24.36
C GLU A 323 0.45 4.60 22.99
N ASP A 324 0.60 5.83 22.55
CA ASP A 324 0.26 6.25 21.21
C ASP A 324 1.22 5.61 20.20
N ALA A 325 0.66 5.08 19.12
CA ALA A 325 1.44 4.50 18.02
C ALA A 325 1.92 5.58 17.04
N LEU A 326 2.45 6.71 17.53
CA LEU A 326 2.89 7.81 16.68
C LEU A 326 4.20 7.49 15.96
N PHE A 327 4.48 8.21 14.89
CA PHE A 327 5.76 8.13 14.19
C PHE A 327 6.87 8.82 14.97
N ASP A 328 8.07 8.22 14.98
CA ASP A 328 9.27 9.00 15.21
C ASP A 328 9.74 9.68 13.90
N GLY A 329 10.56 10.73 14.04
CA GLY A 329 11.03 11.51 12.88
C GLY A 329 11.80 10.66 11.88
N LYS A 330 12.59 9.68 12.33
CA LYS A 330 13.39 8.81 11.47
C LYS A 330 12.53 7.81 10.70
N GLU A 331 11.53 7.20 11.35
CA GLU A 331 10.55 6.33 10.69
C GLU A 331 9.81 7.09 9.59
N PHE A 332 9.37 8.31 9.90
CA PHE A 332 8.60 9.15 9.00
C PHE A 332 9.41 9.55 7.76
N LEU A 333 10.63 10.07 7.96
CA LEU A 333 11.53 10.40 6.87
C LEU A 333 11.92 9.18 6.02
N THR A 334 12.16 8.02 6.64
CA THR A 334 12.44 6.77 5.93
C THR A 334 11.28 6.40 5.02
N GLY A 335 10.07 6.36 5.53
CA GLY A 335 8.90 5.94 4.76
C GLY A 335 8.55 6.87 3.60
N LEU A 336 8.89 8.15 3.70
CA LEU A 336 8.58 9.19 2.70
C LEU A 336 9.81 9.66 1.90
N ALA A 337 10.95 9.00 2.03
CA ALA A 337 12.21 9.44 1.42
C ALA A 337 12.15 9.60 -0.11
N ASP A 338 11.30 8.83 -0.77
CA ASP A 338 11.15 8.91 -2.23
C ASP A 338 10.41 10.17 -2.70
N CYS A 339 9.56 10.75 -1.86
CA CYS A 339 8.67 11.84 -2.25
C CYS A 339 8.98 13.18 -1.58
N LEU A 340 9.74 13.19 -0.47
CA LEU A 340 10.11 14.43 0.21
C LEU A 340 11.29 15.14 -0.50
N PRO A 341 11.30 16.48 -0.53
CA PRO A 341 12.44 17.25 -1.02
C PRO A 341 13.66 17.08 -0.11
N ALA A 342 14.88 17.20 -0.69
CA ALA A 342 16.13 17.03 0.07
C ALA A 342 16.25 17.96 1.28
N GLY A 343 15.63 19.15 1.24
CA GLY A 343 15.58 20.07 2.36
C GLY A 343 14.94 19.54 3.64
N CYS A 344 14.10 18.51 3.55
CA CYS A 344 13.48 17.85 4.70
C CYS A 344 14.45 16.94 5.47
N PHE A 345 15.62 16.63 4.91
CA PHE A 345 16.62 15.73 5.51
C PHE A 345 17.73 16.49 6.27
N GLY A 346 17.36 17.57 6.95
CA GLY A 346 18.19 18.32 7.86
C GLY A 346 17.71 18.15 9.30
N GLU A 347 18.49 18.58 10.30
CA GLU A 347 18.28 18.33 11.74
C GLU A 347 16.92 18.71 12.31
N LYS A 348 16.23 19.70 11.76
CA LYS A 348 15.01 20.28 12.33
C LYS A 348 13.76 19.39 12.32
N TRP A 349 13.82 18.23 11.73
CA TRP A 349 12.66 17.34 11.54
C TRP A 349 12.78 16.01 12.30
N LEU A 350 13.90 15.84 13.04
CA LEU A 350 14.19 14.62 13.80
C LEU A 350 13.81 14.71 15.28
N ASP A 351 13.54 15.92 15.77
CA ASP A 351 13.03 16.22 17.10
C ASP A 351 11.50 16.42 17.03
#